data_5a2d95d976af901f42f5304a0894daa0
#
_entry.id   5a2d95d976af901f42f5304a0894daa0
#
_cell.length_a   1.000
_cell.length_b   1.000
_cell.length_c   1.000
_cell.angle_alpha   90.00
_cell.angle_beta   90.00
_cell.angle_gamma   90.00
#
_symmetry.space_group_name_H-M   'P 1'
#
loop_
_entity.id
_entity.type
_entity.pdbx_description
1 polymer ?
#
loop_
_entity_poly.entity_id
_entity_poly.type
_entity_poly.pdbx_seq_one_letter_code
_entity_poly.pdbx_strand_id
1 'polypeptide(L)'
;MYPTHAASKPIAMIPNCAATRHAHFVMDGSGPVYLTPPSLDLWPNVDWAPDYNKSKKVNLDTLTKEEVASWKPGDTLLLNGKMLTGRDAAHKRIQDMLAKGEKLPVDFTNRVIYYVGPVDPVRDEVVGPAGPTTATRMDKFTRMMLEQTGLIAMIGKSERGPVAIEAIKDNQSAYLMAVGGAAYLVSKAIKHAKV
;
A
#
# COMPACT_ATOMS: atom_id res chain seq x y z
N MET A 1 -17.88 10.29 -16.98
CA MET A 1 -17.38 10.91 -15.73
C MET A 1 -18.56 11.23 -14.85
N TYR A 2 -18.53 10.83 -13.59
CA TYR A 2 -19.57 11.18 -12.66
C TYR A 2 -19.32 12.59 -12.12
N PRO A 3 -20.34 13.43 -12.04
CA PRO A 3 -20.22 14.68 -11.31
C PRO A 3 -19.97 14.32 -9.84
N THR A 4 -18.80 14.62 -9.37
CA THR A 4 -18.43 14.36 -7.99
C THR A 4 -18.72 15.61 -7.17
N HIS A 5 -19.75 15.52 -6.34
CA HIS A 5 -20.13 16.56 -5.35
C HIS A 5 -19.83 17.98 -5.82
N ALA A 6 -19.04 18.73 -5.10
CA ALA A 6 -18.76 20.13 -5.41
C ALA A 6 -17.95 20.38 -6.70
N ALA A 7 -17.47 19.35 -7.37
CA ALA A 7 -16.71 19.52 -8.60
C ALA A 7 -17.64 19.70 -9.79
N SER A 8 -17.92 20.91 -10.13
CA SER A 8 -18.65 21.27 -11.35
C SER A 8 -17.85 20.96 -12.63
N LYS A 9 -16.56 20.70 -12.51
CA LYS A 9 -15.67 20.25 -13.59
C LYS A 9 -14.82 19.11 -13.06
N PRO A 10 -15.17 17.86 -13.37
CA PRO A 10 -14.33 16.74 -12.99
C PRO A 10 -13.07 16.75 -13.87
N ILE A 11 -12.01 17.35 -13.39
CA ILE A 11 -10.69 17.26 -13.96
C ILE A 11 -9.88 16.31 -13.07
N ALA A 12 -9.58 15.13 -13.61
CA ALA A 12 -8.61 14.25 -12.97
C ALA A 12 -7.24 14.51 -13.61
N MET A 13 -6.34 15.11 -12.86
CA MET A 13 -4.94 15.18 -13.21
C MET A 13 -4.18 14.18 -12.35
N ILE A 14 -3.61 13.16 -12.96
CA ILE A 14 -2.76 12.19 -12.29
C ILE A 14 -1.36 12.34 -12.87
N PRO A 15 -0.57 13.28 -12.36
CA PRO A 15 0.79 13.47 -12.83
C PRO A 15 1.66 12.31 -12.33
N ASN A 16 2.34 11.65 -13.25
CA ASN A 16 3.42 10.70 -12.98
C ASN A 16 3.09 9.57 -11.99
N CYS A 17 1.88 9.04 -12.04
CA CYS A 17 1.61 7.79 -11.34
C CYS A 17 2.18 6.63 -12.17
N ALA A 18 2.98 5.75 -11.57
CA ALA A 18 3.52 4.58 -12.24
C ALA A 18 2.44 3.61 -12.76
N ALA A 19 1.22 3.69 -12.20
CA ALA A 19 0.06 2.98 -12.69
C ALA A 19 -0.59 3.65 -13.91
N THR A 20 -0.23 4.87 -14.23
CA THR A 20 -0.83 5.63 -15.32
C THR A 20 -0.12 5.29 -16.62
N ARG A 21 -0.83 4.71 -17.55
CA ARG A 21 -0.38 4.55 -18.94
C ARG A 21 -0.77 5.83 -19.68
N HIS A 22 0.21 6.57 -20.12
CA HIS A 22 0.03 7.91 -20.67
C HIS A 22 -0.90 7.96 -21.87
N ALA A 23 -1.88 8.86 -21.81
CA ALA A 23 -2.58 9.35 -22.98
C ALA A 23 -2.58 10.88 -22.91
N HIS A 24 -1.93 11.53 -23.84
CA HIS A 24 -2.00 12.97 -24.04
C HIS A 24 -3.02 13.28 -25.10
N PHE A 25 -4.06 14.00 -24.75
CA PHE A 25 -5.07 14.41 -25.72
C PHE A 25 -5.69 15.73 -25.32
N VAL A 26 -6.09 16.49 -26.32
CA VAL A 26 -6.90 17.69 -26.17
C VAL A 26 -8.33 17.35 -26.59
N MET A 27 -9.30 17.79 -25.81
CA MET A 27 -10.71 17.72 -26.15
C MET A 27 -11.21 19.14 -26.44
N ASP A 28 -11.43 19.45 -27.68
CA ASP A 28 -11.88 20.77 -28.16
C ASP A 28 -13.35 20.76 -28.62
N GLY A 29 -14.05 19.64 -28.47
CA GLY A 29 -15.42 19.43 -28.94
C GLY A 29 -15.50 18.71 -30.28
N SER A 30 -14.40 18.56 -30.99
CA SER A 30 -14.36 17.80 -32.28
C SER A 30 -13.96 16.33 -32.07
N GLY A 31 -13.59 15.96 -30.87
CA GLY A 31 -13.10 14.65 -30.49
C GLY A 31 -11.70 14.72 -29.89
N PRO A 32 -11.13 13.58 -29.46
CA PRO A 32 -9.79 13.57 -28.91
C PRO A 32 -8.73 13.74 -29.99
N VAL A 33 -7.87 14.73 -29.82
CA VAL A 33 -6.66 14.89 -30.61
C VAL A 33 -5.49 14.31 -29.85
N TYR A 34 -4.81 13.33 -30.42
CA TYR A 34 -3.61 12.74 -29.79
C TYR A 34 -2.42 13.64 -29.99
N LEU A 35 -1.80 14.03 -28.88
CA LEU A 35 -0.54 14.75 -28.88
C LEU A 35 0.61 13.76 -28.62
N THR A 36 1.74 14.02 -29.23
CA THR A 36 2.96 13.26 -28.93
C THR A 36 3.35 13.49 -27.48
N PRO A 37 3.48 12.44 -26.66
CA PRO A 37 3.92 12.61 -25.28
C PRO A 37 5.34 13.19 -25.25
N PRO A 38 5.71 13.94 -24.20
CA PRO A 38 7.07 14.42 -24.03
C PRO A 38 8.06 13.25 -23.97
N SER A 39 9.25 13.44 -24.56
CA SER A 39 10.29 12.43 -24.49
C SER A 39 10.71 12.16 -23.04
N LEU A 40 10.93 10.91 -22.70
CA LEU A 40 11.48 10.51 -21.41
C LEU A 40 12.94 11.00 -21.22
N ASP A 41 13.62 11.36 -22.31
CA ASP A 41 14.97 11.91 -22.27
C ASP A 41 15.07 13.27 -21.55
N LEU A 42 13.92 13.92 -21.33
CA LEU A 42 13.83 15.14 -20.53
C LEU A 42 13.94 14.88 -19.03
N TRP A 43 13.84 13.62 -18.59
CA TRP A 43 13.94 13.24 -17.19
C TRP A 43 15.36 12.75 -16.89
N PRO A 44 15.97 13.20 -15.80
CA PRO A 44 17.28 12.68 -15.44
C PRO A 44 17.19 11.18 -15.15
N ASN A 45 18.15 10.44 -15.70
CA ASN A 45 18.35 9.06 -15.28
C ASN A 45 18.76 9.07 -13.80
N VAL A 46 17.89 8.56 -12.95
CA VAL A 46 18.18 8.38 -11.54
C VAL A 46 18.57 6.91 -11.33
N ASP A 47 19.85 6.67 -11.20
CA ASP A 47 20.36 5.39 -10.70
C ASP A 47 20.13 5.34 -9.20
N TRP A 48 18.95 4.83 -8.83
CA TRP A 48 18.65 4.57 -7.44
C TRP A 48 18.93 3.10 -7.11
N ALA A 49 19.85 2.89 -6.20
CA ALA A 49 20.06 1.59 -5.60
C ALA A 49 19.82 1.70 -4.08
N PRO A 50 19.06 0.77 -3.49
CA PRO A 50 18.90 0.76 -2.04
C PRO A 50 20.26 0.54 -1.38
N ASP A 51 20.56 1.31 -0.35
CA ASP A 51 21.74 1.10 0.46
C ASP A 51 21.54 -0.13 1.36
N TYR A 52 21.86 -1.29 0.83
CA TYR A 52 21.70 -2.57 1.53
C TYR A 52 22.53 -2.65 2.82
N ASN A 53 23.55 -1.80 2.98
CA ASN A 53 24.42 -1.80 4.15
C ASN A 53 23.80 -1.02 5.31
N LYS A 54 22.94 -0.05 5.01
CA LYS A 54 22.24 0.77 6.02
C LYS A 54 20.84 0.27 6.35
N SER A 55 20.33 -0.71 5.60
CA SER A 55 18.98 -1.20 5.77
C SER A 55 18.96 -2.53 6.51
N LYS A 56 18.11 -2.65 7.50
CA LYS A 56 17.89 -3.88 8.25
C LYS A 56 17.07 -4.87 7.41
N LYS A 57 17.60 -6.06 7.19
CA LYS A 57 16.87 -7.14 6.50
C LYS A 57 15.90 -7.80 7.47
N VAL A 58 14.64 -7.92 7.05
CA VAL A 58 13.57 -8.51 7.85
C VAL A 58 12.90 -9.63 7.06
N ASN A 59 12.78 -10.80 7.68
CA ASN A 59 12.04 -11.92 7.13
C ASN A 59 10.62 -11.97 7.75
N LEU A 60 9.60 -11.67 6.95
CA LEU A 60 8.21 -11.63 7.40
C LEU A 60 7.62 -13.01 7.74
N ASP A 61 8.24 -14.08 7.29
CA ASP A 61 7.76 -15.45 7.59
C ASP A 61 8.14 -15.91 9.00
N THR A 62 9.19 -15.29 9.57
CA THR A 62 9.68 -15.59 10.92
C THR A 62 9.62 -14.39 11.85
N LEU A 63 8.94 -13.32 11.45
CA LEU A 63 8.85 -12.09 12.23
C LEU A 63 8.14 -12.33 13.56
N THR A 64 8.73 -11.79 14.63
CA THR A 64 8.17 -11.88 15.99
C THR A 64 7.82 -10.50 16.53
N LYS A 65 6.99 -10.49 17.57
CA LYS A 65 6.59 -9.25 18.25
C LYS A 65 7.79 -8.55 18.90
N GLU A 66 8.74 -9.32 19.42
CA GLU A 66 9.98 -8.82 20.04
C GLU A 66 10.85 -8.12 18.98
N GLU A 67 10.95 -8.68 17.78
CA GLU A 67 11.68 -8.04 16.70
C GLU A 67 11.02 -6.72 16.30
N VAL A 68 9.69 -6.69 16.14
CA VAL A 68 8.94 -5.47 15.84
C VAL A 68 9.13 -4.41 16.92
N ALA A 69 9.10 -4.80 18.20
CA ALA A 69 9.33 -3.90 19.33
C ALA A 69 10.76 -3.33 19.38
N SER A 70 11.73 -3.98 18.73
CA SER A 70 13.12 -3.51 18.65
C SER A 70 13.34 -2.40 17.61
N TRP A 71 12.40 -2.18 16.71
CA TRP A 71 12.53 -1.18 15.65
C TRP A 71 12.40 0.23 16.20
N LYS A 72 13.13 1.16 15.59
CA LYS A 72 13.14 2.57 16.00
C LYS A 72 12.63 3.45 14.87
N PRO A 73 11.98 4.57 15.19
CA PRO A 73 11.63 5.56 14.18
C PRO A 73 12.86 5.98 13.37
N GLY A 74 12.73 5.96 12.05
CA GLY A 74 13.82 6.25 11.12
C GLY A 74 14.59 5.03 10.60
N ASP A 75 14.34 3.84 11.15
CA ASP A 75 14.92 2.62 10.61
C ASP A 75 14.42 2.38 9.17
N THR A 76 15.35 2.01 8.30
CA THR A 76 15.02 1.54 6.95
C THR A 76 15.05 0.02 6.93
N LEU A 77 13.92 -0.58 6.55
CA LEU A 77 13.74 -2.04 6.56
C LEU A 77 13.61 -2.58 5.13
N LEU A 78 14.32 -3.66 4.85
CA LEU A 78 14.17 -4.46 3.63
C LEU A 78 13.35 -5.70 3.95
N LEU A 79 12.07 -5.66 3.59
CA LEU A 79 11.13 -6.71 3.93
C LEU A 79 11.16 -7.81 2.88
N ASN A 80 11.25 -9.06 3.32
CA ASN A 80 11.18 -10.26 2.48
C ASN A 80 10.22 -11.26 3.12
N GLY A 81 9.57 -12.09 2.31
CA GLY A 81 8.64 -13.10 2.78
C GLY A 81 7.20 -12.80 2.43
N LYS A 82 6.27 -13.51 3.07
CA LYS A 82 4.83 -13.44 2.80
C LYS A 82 4.19 -12.30 3.55
N MET A 83 3.37 -11.55 2.85
CA MET A 83 2.66 -10.39 3.36
C MET A 83 1.18 -10.49 3.01
N LEU A 84 0.32 -10.10 3.93
CA LEU A 84 -1.10 -9.96 3.67
C LEU A 84 -1.36 -8.60 3.00
N THR A 85 -2.37 -8.53 2.15
CA THR A 85 -2.82 -7.28 1.55
C THR A 85 -4.29 -7.04 1.87
N GLY A 86 -4.65 -5.79 2.11
CA GLY A 86 -6.03 -5.43 2.38
C GLY A 86 -6.18 -3.96 2.73
N ARG A 87 -7.35 -3.42 2.43
CA ARG A 87 -7.73 -2.06 2.80
C ARG A 87 -9.19 -2.01 3.22
N ASP A 88 -9.92 -0.94 2.94
CA ASP A 88 -11.25 -0.67 3.49
C ASP A 88 -12.20 -1.86 3.51
N ALA A 89 -12.44 -2.46 2.35
CA ALA A 89 -13.40 -3.56 2.21
C ALA A 89 -12.96 -4.82 2.98
N ALA A 90 -11.65 -5.14 2.93
CA ALA A 90 -11.11 -6.28 3.67
C ALA A 90 -11.23 -6.07 5.18
N HIS A 91 -10.86 -4.90 5.69
CA HIS A 91 -10.97 -4.59 7.12
C HIS A 91 -12.42 -4.59 7.61
N LYS A 92 -13.34 -4.04 6.81
CA LYS A 92 -14.77 -4.08 7.13
C LYS A 92 -15.29 -5.51 7.18
N ARG A 93 -14.93 -6.34 6.22
CA ARG A 93 -15.31 -7.75 6.20
C ARG A 93 -14.78 -8.50 7.42
N ILE A 94 -13.50 -8.29 7.78
CA ILE A 94 -12.90 -8.87 8.99
C ILE A 94 -13.67 -8.44 10.23
N GLN A 95 -13.98 -7.15 10.37
CA GLN A 95 -14.78 -6.64 11.48
C GLN A 95 -16.15 -7.34 11.58
N ASP A 96 -16.85 -7.48 10.46
CA ASP A 96 -18.17 -8.12 10.42
C ASP A 96 -18.09 -9.61 10.78
N MET A 97 -17.06 -10.30 10.32
CA MET A 97 -16.81 -11.72 10.65
C MET A 97 -16.51 -11.90 12.15
N LEU A 98 -15.63 -11.05 12.71
CA LEU A 98 -15.34 -11.10 14.14
C LEU A 98 -16.57 -10.81 14.99
N ALA A 99 -17.39 -9.83 14.61
CA ALA A 99 -18.63 -9.51 15.33
C ALA A 99 -19.64 -10.68 15.34
N LYS A 100 -19.58 -11.53 14.32
CA LYS A 100 -20.44 -12.75 14.22
C LYS A 100 -19.78 -13.99 14.82
N GLY A 101 -18.55 -13.92 15.30
CA GLY A 101 -17.79 -15.07 15.74
C GLY A 101 -17.39 -16.05 14.63
N GLU A 102 -17.36 -15.57 13.39
CA GLU A 102 -16.97 -16.36 12.23
C GLU A 102 -15.45 -16.55 12.16
N LYS A 103 -15.01 -17.68 11.63
CA LYS A 103 -13.59 -17.94 11.39
C LYS A 103 -13.09 -17.04 10.27
N LEU A 104 -11.97 -16.34 10.52
CA LEU A 104 -11.32 -15.51 9.52
C LEU A 104 -10.75 -16.35 8.35
N PRO A 105 -10.72 -15.81 7.13
CA PRO A 105 -10.26 -16.53 5.94
C PRO A 105 -8.75 -16.82 5.95
N VAL A 106 -7.98 -16.07 6.73
CA VAL A 106 -6.53 -16.23 6.90
C VAL A 106 -6.16 -16.04 8.37
N ASP A 107 -5.03 -16.62 8.78
CA ASP A 107 -4.42 -16.36 10.09
C ASP A 107 -3.57 -15.08 10.01
N PHE A 108 -3.88 -14.13 10.89
CA PHE A 108 -3.19 -12.85 11.00
C PHE A 108 -2.09 -12.85 12.07
N THR A 109 -1.99 -13.92 12.84
CA THR A 109 -1.05 -14.01 13.96
C THR A 109 0.40 -13.81 13.49
N ASN A 110 1.09 -12.86 14.08
CA ASN A 110 2.46 -12.46 13.71
C ASN A 110 2.62 -12.07 12.22
N ARG A 111 1.55 -11.62 11.59
CA ARG A 111 1.60 -11.20 10.18
C ARG A 111 1.67 -9.69 10.05
N VAL A 112 2.09 -9.29 8.86
CA VAL A 112 2.11 -7.90 8.43
C VAL A 112 1.07 -7.71 7.32
N ILE A 113 0.34 -6.60 7.38
CA ILE A 113 -0.62 -6.24 6.33
C ILE A 113 -0.15 -5.00 5.58
N TYR A 114 -0.16 -5.08 4.26
CA TYR A 114 0.11 -3.96 3.37
C TYR A 114 -1.22 -3.37 2.87
N TYR A 115 -1.40 -2.09 3.12
CA TYR A 115 -2.58 -1.35 2.70
C TYR A 115 -2.51 -1.04 1.22
N VAL A 116 -2.89 -2.02 0.43
CA VAL A 116 -2.90 -1.95 -1.03
C VAL A 116 -4.13 -2.62 -1.60
N GLY A 117 -4.59 -2.11 -2.73
CA GLY A 117 -5.48 -2.82 -3.64
C GLY A 117 -4.71 -3.00 -4.93
N PRO A 118 -4.09 -4.15 -5.13
CA PRO A 118 -3.34 -4.40 -6.36
C PRO A 118 -4.23 -4.23 -7.58
N VAL A 119 -3.64 -3.74 -8.67
CA VAL A 119 -4.28 -3.69 -9.97
C VAL A 119 -4.14 -5.04 -10.64
N ASP A 120 -5.10 -5.42 -11.46
CA ASP A 120 -5.04 -6.66 -12.23
C ASP A 120 -3.77 -6.72 -13.09
N PRO A 121 -3.14 -7.89 -13.19
CA PRO A 121 -1.94 -8.05 -13.97
C PRO A 121 -2.21 -7.85 -15.47
N VAL A 122 -1.19 -7.39 -16.17
CA VAL A 122 -1.21 -7.26 -17.63
C VAL A 122 -0.04 -8.05 -18.18
N ARG A 123 -0.28 -8.85 -19.21
CA ARG A 123 0.69 -9.77 -19.83
C ARG A 123 1.12 -10.85 -18.82
N ASP A 124 2.44 -10.97 -18.59
CA ASP A 124 3.10 -11.97 -17.73
C ASP A 124 3.37 -11.47 -16.30
N GLU A 125 2.81 -10.34 -15.94
CA GLU A 125 2.95 -9.79 -14.58
C GLU A 125 2.26 -10.71 -13.55
N VAL A 126 2.88 -10.90 -12.39
CA VAL A 126 2.25 -11.62 -11.25
C VAL A 126 1.07 -10.83 -10.69
N VAL A 127 1.24 -9.51 -10.66
CA VAL A 127 0.25 -8.53 -10.19
C VAL A 127 0.57 -7.20 -10.84
N GLY A 128 -0.44 -6.41 -11.14
CA GLY A 128 -0.26 -5.05 -11.64
C GLY A 128 0.31 -4.10 -10.58
N PRO A 129 0.38 -2.81 -10.86
CA PRO A 129 0.93 -1.83 -9.92
C PRO A 129 0.33 -1.94 -8.52
N ALA A 130 1.19 -2.04 -7.51
CA ALA A 130 0.83 -2.31 -6.12
C ALA A 130 1.29 -1.20 -5.16
N GLY A 131 0.80 0.03 -5.39
CA GLY A 131 1.16 1.20 -4.59
C GLY A 131 0.45 1.27 -3.24
N PRO A 132 1.11 1.82 -2.21
CA PRO A 132 0.51 1.93 -0.88
C PRO A 132 -0.69 2.89 -0.87
N THR A 133 -1.70 2.53 -0.10
CA THR A 133 -2.87 3.37 0.15
C THR A 133 -2.66 4.23 1.40
N THR A 134 -3.31 5.39 1.45
CA THR A 134 -3.36 6.26 2.63
C THR A 134 -3.89 5.49 3.84
N ALA A 135 -3.08 5.42 4.89
CA ALA A 135 -3.31 4.56 6.05
C ALA A 135 -4.41 5.07 7.00
N THR A 136 -4.63 6.38 7.07
CA THR A 136 -5.65 7.00 7.95
C THR A 136 -7.06 6.43 7.75
N ARG A 137 -7.37 5.94 6.56
CA ARG A 137 -8.65 5.28 6.27
C ARG A 137 -8.87 4.01 7.08
N MET A 138 -7.79 3.33 7.48
CA MET A 138 -7.82 2.11 8.29
C MET A 138 -7.71 2.37 9.80
N ASP A 139 -7.56 3.61 10.23
CA ASP A 139 -7.37 3.94 11.66
C ASP A 139 -8.46 3.39 12.57
N LYS A 140 -9.70 3.49 12.15
CA LYS A 140 -10.86 2.96 12.88
C LYS A 140 -10.86 1.45 13.08
N PHE A 141 -10.08 0.72 12.29
CA PHE A 141 -9.95 -0.74 12.40
C PHE A 141 -8.68 -1.17 13.14
N THR A 142 -7.73 -0.26 13.35
CA THR A 142 -6.38 -0.59 13.80
C THR A 142 -6.39 -1.35 15.13
N ARG A 143 -7.08 -0.83 16.15
CA ARG A 143 -7.16 -1.48 17.47
C ARG A 143 -7.72 -2.89 17.38
N MET A 144 -8.84 -3.06 16.68
CA MET A 144 -9.45 -4.37 16.45
C MET A 144 -8.48 -5.35 15.77
N MET A 145 -7.79 -4.90 14.72
CA MET A 145 -6.83 -5.76 14.00
C MET A 145 -5.69 -6.22 14.91
N LEU A 146 -5.14 -5.33 15.71
CA LEU A 146 -4.04 -5.66 16.62
C LEU A 146 -4.46 -6.57 17.78
N GLU A 147 -5.60 -6.28 18.41
CA GLU A 147 -6.06 -6.96 19.62
C GLU A 147 -6.78 -8.28 19.36
N GLN A 148 -7.54 -8.37 18.26
CA GLN A 148 -8.42 -9.53 18.01
C GLN A 148 -7.89 -10.49 16.96
N THR A 149 -6.92 -10.07 16.14
CA THR A 149 -6.40 -10.95 15.07
C THR A 149 -4.95 -11.38 15.28
N GLY A 150 -4.22 -10.74 16.19
CA GLY A 150 -2.80 -11.01 16.40
C GLY A 150 -1.88 -10.39 15.34
N LEU A 151 -2.39 -9.45 14.53
CA LEU A 151 -1.58 -8.69 13.58
C LEU A 151 -0.50 -7.90 14.34
N ILE A 152 0.74 -7.83 13.82
CA ILE A 152 1.84 -7.17 14.53
C ILE A 152 2.42 -5.94 13.82
N ALA A 153 2.19 -5.75 12.53
CA ALA A 153 2.62 -4.55 11.84
C ALA A 153 1.75 -4.24 10.61
N MET A 154 1.77 -3.00 10.22
CA MET A 154 1.01 -2.48 9.09
C MET A 154 1.90 -1.63 8.19
N ILE A 155 1.67 -1.67 6.89
CA ILE A 155 2.41 -0.88 5.90
C ILE A 155 1.43 -0.04 5.09
N GLY A 156 1.70 1.24 4.97
CA GLY A 156 0.88 2.16 4.18
C GLY A 156 1.63 3.42 3.80
N LYS A 157 0.91 4.45 3.43
CA LYS A 157 1.47 5.80 3.23
C LYS A 157 0.73 6.83 4.07
N SER A 158 1.32 8.00 4.23
CA SER A 158 0.82 9.10 5.05
C SER A 158 0.80 8.79 6.55
N GLU A 159 0.46 9.77 7.32
CA GLU A 159 0.42 9.70 8.78
C GLU A 159 -0.75 8.85 9.28
N ARG A 160 -0.69 8.53 10.57
CA ARG A 160 -1.77 7.87 11.30
C ARG A 160 -2.43 8.88 12.25
N GLY A 161 -3.71 8.73 12.46
CA GLY A 161 -4.44 9.52 13.45
C GLY A 161 -4.14 9.07 14.90
N PRO A 162 -4.48 9.92 15.89
CA PRO A 162 -4.14 9.67 17.31
C PRO A 162 -4.68 8.33 17.83
N VAL A 163 -5.89 7.94 17.44
CA VAL A 163 -6.49 6.65 17.86
C VAL A 163 -5.67 5.46 17.38
N ALA A 164 -5.15 5.52 16.15
CA ALA A 164 -4.31 4.45 15.62
C ALA A 164 -2.93 4.45 16.27
N ILE A 165 -2.34 5.62 16.51
CA ILE A 165 -1.05 5.76 17.19
C ILE A 165 -1.12 5.15 18.60
N GLU A 166 -2.17 5.46 19.35
CA GLU A 166 -2.41 4.88 20.67
C GLU A 166 -2.52 3.34 20.60
N ALA A 167 -3.34 2.83 19.69
CA ALA A 167 -3.50 1.39 19.51
C ALA A 167 -2.18 0.69 19.15
N ILE A 168 -1.36 1.31 18.29
CA ILE A 168 -0.04 0.79 17.90
C ILE A 168 0.90 0.74 19.12
N LYS A 169 0.90 1.81 19.92
CA LYS A 169 1.70 1.89 21.14
C LYS A 169 1.29 0.84 22.16
N ASP A 170 -0.01 0.74 22.47
CA ASP A 170 -0.55 -0.19 23.46
C ASP A 170 -0.23 -1.65 23.12
N ASN A 171 -0.24 -1.97 21.83
CA ASN A 171 0.02 -3.32 21.34
C ASN A 171 1.50 -3.58 20.99
N GLN A 172 2.41 -2.63 21.25
CA GLN A 172 3.81 -2.75 20.87
C GLN A 172 4.01 -3.20 19.43
N SER A 173 3.21 -2.65 18.54
CA SER A 173 3.23 -2.95 17.11
C SER A 173 3.92 -1.84 16.31
N ALA A 174 4.02 -1.99 15.01
CA ALA A 174 4.65 -1.00 14.15
C ALA A 174 3.76 -0.58 12.98
N TYR A 175 3.91 0.67 12.60
CA TYR A 175 3.45 1.18 11.33
C TYR A 175 4.65 1.56 10.47
N LEU A 176 4.74 0.98 9.30
CA LEU A 176 5.82 1.22 8.34
C LEU A 176 5.28 2.07 7.18
N MET A 177 6.04 3.11 6.86
CA MET A 177 5.71 3.98 5.74
C MET A 177 6.38 3.46 4.47
N ALA A 178 5.58 3.12 3.48
CA ALA A 178 6.07 2.77 2.15
C ALA A 178 6.23 4.03 1.29
N VAL A 179 7.22 4.01 0.41
CA VAL A 179 7.49 5.13 -0.50
C VAL A 179 6.34 5.26 -1.51
N GLY A 180 5.78 6.45 -1.62
CA GLY A 180 4.80 6.78 -2.65
C GLY A 180 5.42 6.78 -4.05
N GLY A 181 4.60 6.54 -5.08
CA GLY A 181 5.05 6.53 -6.47
C GLY A 181 5.79 5.26 -6.93
N ALA A 182 6.11 4.36 -6.01
CA ALA A 182 6.86 3.14 -6.30
C ALA A 182 5.98 1.93 -6.69
N ALA A 183 4.73 2.14 -7.08
CA ALA A 183 3.75 1.08 -7.31
C ALA A 183 4.22 0.01 -8.31
N TYR A 184 4.89 0.43 -9.38
CA TYR A 184 5.44 -0.48 -10.38
C TYR A 184 6.67 -1.24 -9.88
N LEU A 185 7.54 -0.58 -9.12
CA LEU A 185 8.70 -1.24 -8.51
C LEU A 185 8.28 -2.28 -7.48
N VAL A 186 7.26 -1.97 -6.68
CA VAL A 186 6.68 -2.92 -5.72
C VAL A 186 6.10 -4.12 -6.44
N SER A 187 5.34 -3.93 -7.54
CA SER A 187 4.78 -5.07 -8.29
C SER A 187 5.87 -6.00 -8.82
N LYS A 188 7.00 -5.47 -9.29
CA LYS A 188 8.15 -6.28 -9.73
C LYS A 188 8.82 -7.07 -8.61
N ALA A 189 8.75 -6.58 -7.39
CA ALA A 189 9.27 -7.30 -6.23
C ALA A 189 8.36 -8.47 -5.81
N ILE A 190 7.08 -8.45 -6.19
CA ILE A 190 6.12 -9.52 -5.89
C ILE A 190 6.35 -10.69 -6.86
N LYS A 191 6.77 -11.82 -6.34
CA LYS A 191 7.07 -13.03 -7.14
C LYS A 191 5.94 -14.04 -7.14
N HIS A 192 5.00 -13.93 -6.21
CA HIS A 192 3.82 -14.79 -6.12
C HIS A 192 2.67 -14.02 -5.47
N ALA A 193 1.46 -14.20 -5.97
CA ALA A 193 0.24 -13.64 -5.40
C ALA A 193 -0.87 -14.70 -5.38
N LYS A 194 -1.69 -14.67 -4.33
CA LYS A 194 -2.88 -15.52 -4.19
C LYS A 194 -4.01 -14.68 -3.61
N VAL A 195 -5.18 -14.78 -4.24
CA VAL A 195 -6.44 -14.18 -3.78
C VAL A 195 -7.24 -15.20 -3.01
#